data_06e72219b2c2a1f0eb4b7d6b60625e66
#
_entry.id   06e72219b2c2a1f0eb4b7d6b60625e66
#
_cell.length_a   1.000
_cell.length_b   1.000
_cell.length_c   1.000
_cell.angle_alpha   90.00
_cell.angle_beta   90.00
_cell.angle_gamma   90.00
#
_symmetry.space_group_name_H-M   'P 1'
#
loop_
_entity.id
_entity.type
_entity.pdbx_description
1 polymer ?
#
loop_
_entity_poly.entity_id
_entity_poly.type
_entity_poly.pdbx_seq_one_letter_code
_entity_poly.pdbx_strand_id
1 'polypeptide(L)'
;MAVEAGRVDWHSMPKSFQGMTAWYICVVAIVAYGIYRILQIGRRDKRMPPGPPTLPLLGNLHQIPITGMYKRQEWGEEFGGIYSLKFASSNVIVLYDRKAVHDLVDKKGLLYAERPHSFVNDLVTHGDSLVFQDHHERQKAKRKIATHNFSPKVLDERVAPVQDAEVTVLLNDLIQKPEDFYNHMKRLTSSIACILVFGHRALSYEDFWGHCVYDALDKFGEALEPGANPPVDEFPVLKYLPEFLCPWKTRAKYAGTVMHNIWSEARRRVDERRKRGDIRTSLGSLADKLLDEYTEKGSPLSKQELDHFFGLLVEGGAETTSSTMLTLVLCLAMNPHVQAKAQRELDVVCGTERMPQWSDFNRLPYINCIIKEGMRWRPAAPVGIPHRVAEDDYYEGMLIPKDSTIFIPTWALHHAERFGYDDPYSFKPERYTNHPKLANDYAGGADYNNRDKHSLFILKRTQWRIAAKLLWAFDILPGLDPATGKPVKLDPDNYIEGLLHGPAPFKCVFKPRSQAHIDVITRELASARKFLAPYE
;
A
#
# COMPACT_ATOMS: atom_id res chain seq x y z
N MET A 1 -59.80 6.38 -52.07
CA MET A 1 -59.97 5.04 -51.45
C MET A 1 -59.24 5.07 -50.11
N ALA A 2 -60.00 5.24 -49.02
CA ALA A 2 -59.45 5.19 -47.65
C ALA A 2 -59.44 3.72 -47.22
N VAL A 3 -58.28 3.21 -46.81
CA VAL A 3 -58.14 1.88 -46.24
C VAL A 3 -58.56 1.99 -44.78
N GLU A 4 -59.75 1.46 -44.45
CA GLU A 4 -60.19 1.27 -43.07
C GLU A 4 -59.26 0.30 -42.37
N ALA A 5 -58.56 0.78 -41.37
CA ALA A 5 -57.80 -0.04 -40.45
C ALA A 5 -58.81 -0.83 -39.57
N GLY A 6 -59.03 -2.12 -39.90
CA GLY A 6 -59.91 -3.00 -39.15
C GLY A 6 -59.51 -3.10 -37.69
N ARG A 7 -60.39 -2.65 -36.78
CA ARG A 7 -60.30 -2.93 -35.34
C ARG A 7 -60.40 -4.42 -35.10
N VAL A 8 -59.34 -5.05 -34.64
CA VAL A 8 -59.35 -6.44 -34.18
C VAL A 8 -60.24 -6.52 -32.93
N ASP A 9 -61.36 -7.21 -33.05
CA ASP A 9 -62.28 -7.43 -31.92
C ASP A 9 -61.76 -8.57 -31.02
N TRP A 10 -61.14 -8.21 -29.94
CA TRP A 10 -60.50 -9.10 -28.98
C TRP A 10 -61.46 -10.04 -28.25
N HIS A 11 -62.80 -9.75 -28.26
CA HIS A 11 -63.82 -10.56 -27.60
C HIS A 11 -64.31 -11.73 -28.45
N SER A 12 -64.01 -11.75 -29.74
CA SER A 12 -64.47 -12.81 -30.68
C SER A 12 -63.46 -13.96 -30.85
N MET A 13 -62.23 -13.84 -30.24
CA MET A 13 -61.23 -14.90 -30.34
C MET A 13 -61.49 -16.08 -29.38
N PRO A 14 -61.20 -17.34 -29.77
CA PRO A 14 -61.28 -18.51 -28.89
C PRO A 14 -60.43 -18.27 -27.61
N LYS A 15 -60.99 -18.72 -26.47
CA LYS A 15 -60.29 -18.53 -25.13
C LYS A 15 -58.88 -19.10 -25.12
N SER A 16 -58.58 -20.16 -25.89
CA SER A 16 -57.21 -20.69 -26.06
C SER A 16 -56.27 -19.72 -26.79
N PHE A 17 -56.76 -18.97 -27.76
CA PHE A 17 -56.00 -17.97 -28.49
C PHE A 17 -55.74 -16.70 -27.64
N GLN A 18 -56.74 -16.31 -26.84
CA GLN A 18 -56.58 -15.18 -25.90
C GLN A 18 -55.55 -15.51 -24.83
N GLY A 19 -55.51 -16.72 -24.32
CA GLY A 19 -54.51 -17.18 -23.35
C GLY A 19 -53.09 -17.22 -23.93
N MET A 20 -52.93 -17.71 -25.17
CA MET A 20 -51.65 -17.70 -25.89
C MET A 20 -51.16 -16.28 -26.17
N THR A 21 -52.02 -15.39 -26.60
CA THR A 21 -51.65 -14.00 -26.89
C THR A 21 -51.23 -13.25 -25.61
N ALA A 22 -51.95 -13.45 -24.51
CA ALA A 22 -51.60 -12.89 -23.21
C ALA A 22 -50.25 -13.44 -22.73
N TRP A 23 -49.99 -14.73 -22.89
CA TRP A 23 -48.69 -15.34 -22.55
C TRP A 23 -47.54 -14.75 -23.39
N TYR A 24 -47.70 -14.60 -24.71
CA TYR A 24 -46.71 -13.96 -25.58
C TYR A 24 -46.41 -12.50 -25.16
N ILE A 25 -47.43 -11.72 -24.83
CA ILE A 25 -47.27 -10.34 -24.34
C ILE A 25 -46.50 -10.34 -23.04
N CYS A 26 -46.80 -11.25 -22.10
CA CYS A 26 -46.04 -11.36 -20.85
C CYS A 26 -44.57 -11.72 -21.07
N VAL A 27 -44.29 -12.69 -21.96
CA VAL A 27 -42.91 -13.08 -22.28
C VAL A 27 -42.17 -11.92 -22.95
N VAL A 28 -42.77 -11.24 -23.92
CA VAL A 28 -42.15 -10.05 -24.56
C VAL A 28 -41.93 -8.96 -23.55
N ALA A 29 -42.88 -8.69 -22.65
CA ALA A 29 -42.70 -7.69 -21.59
C ALA A 29 -41.57 -8.05 -20.63
N ILE A 30 -41.45 -9.32 -20.22
CA ILE A 30 -40.36 -9.82 -19.36
C ILE A 30 -39.02 -9.67 -20.08
N VAL A 31 -38.93 -10.06 -21.35
CA VAL A 31 -37.70 -9.92 -22.15
C VAL A 31 -37.33 -8.45 -22.33
N ALA A 32 -38.30 -7.61 -22.69
CA ALA A 32 -38.09 -6.16 -22.86
C ALA A 32 -37.64 -5.51 -21.53
N TYR A 33 -38.25 -5.89 -20.41
CA TYR A 33 -37.86 -5.46 -19.10
C TYR A 33 -36.44 -5.95 -18.73
N GLY A 34 -36.10 -7.20 -19.05
CA GLY A 34 -34.77 -7.76 -18.89
C GLY A 34 -33.73 -6.98 -19.69
N ILE A 35 -34.00 -6.72 -20.98
CA ILE A 35 -33.13 -5.92 -21.84
C ILE A 35 -33.00 -4.48 -21.27
N TYR A 36 -34.10 -3.86 -20.87
CA TYR A 36 -34.07 -2.55 -20.23
C TYR A 36 -33.20 -2.54 -18.99
N ARG A 37 -33.33 -3.53 -18.09
CA ARG A 37 -32.50 -3.66 -16.88
C ARG A 37 -31.03 -3.85 -17.21
N ILE A 38 -30.72 -4.68 -18.22
CA ILE A 38 -29.35 -4.87 -18.72
C ILE A 38 -28.77 -3.56 -19.26
N LEU A 39 -29.50 -2.80 -20.04
CA LEU A 39 -29.06 -1.51 -20.58
C LEU A 39 -28.93 -0.40 -19.53
N GLN A 40 -29.50 -0.59 -18.32
CA GLN A 40 -29.27 0.32 -17.19
C GLN A 40 -27.94 0.03 -16.48
N ILE A 41 -27.37 -1.19 -16.63
CA ILE A 41 -26.04 -1.51 -16.10
C ILE A 41 -25.02 -0.55 -16.74
N GLY A 42 -24.12 -0.01 -15.93
CA GLY A 42 -23.10 0.96 -16.40
C GLY A 42 -23.58 2.42 -16.44
N ARG A 43 -24.89 2.69 -16.28
CA ARG A 43 -25.38 4.07 -16.21
C ARG A 43 -25.15 4.69 -14.82
N ARG A 44 -24.70 5.94 -14.80
CA ARG A 44 -24.56 6.73 -13.58
C ARG A 44 -25.90 7.28 -13.12
N ASP A 45 -26.21 7.20 -11.82
CA ASP A 45 -27.33 7.93 -11.21
C ASP A 45 -27.02 9.43 -11.27
N LYS A 46 -27.99 10.25 -11.71
CA LYS A 46 -27.83 11.69 -11.87
C LYS A 46 -27.56 12.45 -10.56
N ARG A 47 -27.89 11.83 -9.43
CA ARG A 47 -27.64 12.39 -8.09
C ARG A 47 -26.18 12.20 -7.63
N MET A 48 -25.45 11.27 -8.24
CA MET A 48 -24.05 11.01 -7.92
C MET A 48 -23.14 12.15 -8.37
N PRO A 49 -21.91 12.26 -7.81
CA PRO A 49 -20.90 13.17 -8.32
C PRO A 49 -20.70 13.04 -9.83
N PRO A 50 -20.38 14.16 -10.53
CA PRO A 50 -20.12 14.14 -11.97
C PRO A 50 -18.97 13.20 -12.33
N GLY A 51 -18.75 12.97 -13.61
CA GLY A 51 -17.64 12.17 -14.09
C GLY A 51 -17.76 11.86 -15.58
N PRO A 52 -16.79 11.17 -16.17
CA PRO A 52 -16.74 10.91 -17.60
C PRO A 52 -17.96 10.13 -18.10
N PRO A 53 -18.34 10.30 -19.39
CA PRO A 53 -19.50 9.59 -19.96
C PRO A 53 -19.33 8.08 -19.86
N THR A 54 -20.45 7.39 -19.60
CA THR A 54 -20.50 5.94 -19.40
C THR A 54 -21.08 5.22 -20.61
N LEU A 55 -20.60 4.00 -20.88
CA LEU A 55 -21.20 3.09 -21.84
C LEU A 55 -22.16 2.09 -21.14
N PRO A 56 -23.26 1.69 -21.80
CA PRO A 56 -24.10 0.59 -21.30
C PRO A 56 -23.24 -0.66 -21.01
N LEU A 57 -23.57 -1.40 -19.97
CA LEU A 57 -22.88 -2.59 -19.46
C LEU A 57 -21.50 -2.31 -18.87
N LEU A 58 -20.64 -1.59 -19.55
CA LEU A 58 -19.24 -1.40 -19.16
C LEU A 58 -19.04 -0.22 -18.20
N GLY A 59 -19.92 0.80 -18.28
CA GLY A 59 -19.65 2.05 -17.57
C GLY A 59 -18.38 2.74 -18.09
N ASN A 60 -17.41 2.95 -17.22
CA ASN A 60 -16.12 3.55 -17.52
C ASN A 60 -14.96 2.55 -17.63
N LEU A 61 -15.20 1.23 -17.54
CA LEU A 61 -14.12 0.23 -17.58
C LEU A 61 -13.21 0.36 -18.81
N HIS A 62 -13.79 0.71 -19.97
CA HIS A 62 -13.04 0.92 -21.22
C HIS A 62 -12.09 2.13 -21.20
N GLN A 63 -12.25 3.03 -20.23
CA GLN A 63 -11.45 4.25 -20.08
C GLN A 63 -10.33 4.10 -19.04
N ILE A 64 -10.33 2.99 -18.29
CA ILE A 64 -9.34 2.76 -17.24
C ILE A 64 -8.09 2.14 -17.87
N PRO A 65 -6.94 2.80 -17.81
CA PRO A 65 -5.69 2.21 -18.28
C PRO A 65 -5.25 1.09 -17.33
N ILE A 66 -4.59 0.09 -17.88
CA ILE A 66 -4.03 -1.03 -17.10
C ILE A 66 -2.92 -0.51 -16.18
N THR A 67 -2.12 0.45 -16.66
CA THR A 67 -1.00 1.06 -15.93
C THR A 67 -1.18 2.57 -15.81
N GLY A 68 -0.58 3.17 -14.79
CA GLY A 68 -0.56 4.63 -14.63
C GLY A 68 -1.92 5.27 -14.30
N MET A 69 -2.92 4.50 -13.86
CA MET A 69 -4.23 5.03 -13.49
C MET A 69 -4.14 6.18 -12.47
N TYR A 70 -3.19 6.11 -11.57
CA TYR A 70 -2.96 7.12 -10.55
C TYR A 70 -2.53 8.49 -11.11
N LYS A 71 -2.01 8.54 -12.34
CA LYS A 71 -1.61 9.77 -13.03
C LYS A 71 -2.78 10.49 -13.71
N ARG A 72 -4.01 9.94 -13.69
CA ARG A 72 -5.20 10.54 -14.27
C ARG A 72 -5.76 11.67 -13.42
N GLN A 73 -5.05 12.79 -13.42
CA GLN A 73 -5.48 14.02 -12.74
C GLN A 73 -6.54 14.79 -13.51
N GLU A 74 -6.55 14.65 -14.85
CA GLU A 74 -7.44 15.39 -15.74
C GLU A 74 -8.92 15.29 -15.34
N TRP A 75 -9.35 14.13 -14.87
CA TRP A 75 -10.73 13.96 -14.39
C TRP A 75 -11.02 14.72 -13.09
N GLY A 76 -10.04 14.82 -12.21
CA GLY A 76 -10.18 15.62 -10.99
C GLY A 76 -10.21 17.12 -11.27
N GLU A 77 -9.49 17.58 -12.29
CA GLU A 77 -9.51 18.97 -12.74
C GLU A 77 -10.80 19.28 -13.53
N GLU A 78 -11.27 18.35 -14.38
CA GLU A 78 -12.47 18.51 -15.20
C GLU A 78 -13.76 18.44 -14.38
N PHE A 79 -13.91 17.41 -13.52
CA PHE A 79 -15.15 17.12 -12.79
C PHE A 79 -15.16 17.66 -11.36
N GLY A 80 -14.05 18.15 -10.85
CA GLY A 80 -13.94 18.75 -9.53
C GLY A 80 -13.40 17.82 -8.45
N GLY A 81 -13.44 18.29 -7.20
CA GLY A 81 -12.81 17.65 -6.03
C GLY A 81 -13.36 16.29 -5.64
N ILE A 82 -14.54 15.94 -6.13
CA ILE A 82 -15.16 14.62 -6.01
C ILE A 82 -15.81 14.26 -7.33
N TYR A 83 -15.50 13.09 -7.86
CA TYR A 83 -16.13 12.61 -9.09
C TYR A 83 -16.43 11.11 -9.00
N SER A 84 -17.28 10.63 -9.91
CA SER A 84 -17.68 9.23 -9.90
C SER A 84 -17.36 8.51 -11.19
N LEU A 85 -17.08 7.22 -11.07
CA LEU A 85 -16.94 6.28 -12.17
C LEU A 85 -17.94 5.14 -12.01
N LYS A 86 -18.24 4.47 -13.11
CA LYS A 86 -19.04 3.23 -13.12
C LYS A 86 -18.17 2.10 -13.65
N PHE A 87 -18.02 1.04 -12.86
CA PHE A 87 -17.39 -0.20 -13.31
C PHE A 87 -18.51 -1.24 -13.42
N ALA A 88 -19.09 -1.35 -14.63
CA ALA A 88 -20.33 -2.10 -14.86
C ALA A 88 -21.43 -1.71 -13.85
N SER A 89 -21.84 -2.62 -12.97
CA SER A 89 -22.82 -2.35 -11.92
C SER A 89 -22.28 -1.57 -10.73
N SER A 90 -20.96 -1.61 -10.50
CA SER A 90 -20.32 -1.05 -9.32
C SER A 90 -20.13 0.47 -9.41
N ASN A 91 -20.34 1.16 -8.29
CA ASN A 91 -20.10 2.58 -8.18
C ASN A 91 -18.69 2.82 -7.62
N VAL A 92 -18.00 3.77 -8.18
CA VAL A 92 -16.68 4.21 -7.70
C VAL A 92 -16.72 5.71 -7.50
N ILE A 93 -16.32 6.16 -6.32
CA ILE A 93 -16.19 7.57 -5.96
C ILE A 93 -14.72 7.87 -5.74
N VAL A 94 -14.22 8.90 -6.40
CA VAL A 94 -12.83 9.35 -6.28
C VAL A 94 -12.81 10.67 -5.52
N LEU A 95 -12.12 10.68 -4.41
CA LEU A 95 -11.94 11.86 -3.56
C LEU A 95 -10.64 12.57 -3.98
N TYR A 96 -10.78 13.53 -4.89
CA TYR A 96 -9.68 14.33 -5.43
C TYR A 96 -9.52 15.68 -4.72
N ASP A 97 -10.15 15.83 -3.56
CA ASP A 97 -10.06 17.03 -2.72
C ASP A 97 -9.78 16.63 -1.27
N ARG A 98 -8.82 17.33 -0.62
CA ARG A 98 -8.44 17.08 0.77
C ARG A 98 -9.57 17.34 1.75
N LYS A 99 -10.40 18.36 1.46
CA LYS A 99 -11.58 18.65 2.25
C LYS A 99 -12.58 17.51 2.19
N ALA A 100 -12.83 16.97 1.00
CA ALA A 100 -13.71 15.80 0.83
C ALA A 100 -13.17 14.57 1.58
N VAL A 101 -11.86 14.29 1.50
CA VAL A 101 -11.23 13.21 2.29
C VAL A 101 -11.43 13.44 3.78
N HIS A 102 -11.17 14.65 4.28
CA HIS A 102 -11.35 14.97 5.69
C HIS A 102 -12.81 14.85 6.14
N ASP A 103 -13.76 15.43 5.39
CA ASP A 103 -15.17 15.44 5.76
C ASP A 103 -15.81 14.04 5.72
N LEU A 104 -15.42 13.21 4.76
CA LEU A 104 -15.99 11.88 4.57
C LEU A 104 -15.22 10.80 5.34
N VAL A 105 -13.90 10.72 5.14
CA VAL A 105 -13.11 9.59 5.66
C VAL A 105 -12.64 9.85 7.08
N ASP A 106 -12.14 11.05 7.41
CA ASP A 106 -11.66 11.33 8.77
C ASP A 106 -12.83 11.51 9.75
N LYS A 107 -13.85 12.31 9.39
CA LYS A 107 -14.98 12.59 10.30
C LYS A 107 -15.99 11.45 10.37
N LYS A 108 -16.24 10.74 9.28
CA LYS A 108 -17.20 9.64 9.19
C LYS A 108 -16.52 8.28 9.09
N GLY A 109 -15.35 8.10 9.71
CA GLY A 109 -14.45 6.96 9.52
C GLY A 109 -15.13 5.59 9.62
N LEU A 110 -16.11 5.39 10.50
CA LEU A 110 -16.83 4.11 10.61
C LEU A 110 -17.69 3.82 9.38
N LEU A 111 -18.28 4.85 8.77
CA LEU A 111 -19.09 4.70 7.55
C LEU A 111 -18.24 4.32 6.32
N TYR A 112 -16.98 4.76 6.31
CA TYR A 112 -16.03 4.54 5.22
C TYR A 112 -14.92 3.53 5.58
N ALA A 113 -15.09 2.74 6.64
CA ALA A 113 -14.08 1.77 7.09
C ALA A 113 -14.09 0.44 6.33
N GLU A 114 -15.20 0.12 5.67
CA GLU A 114 -15.36 -1.14 4.96
C GLU A 114 -14.44 -1.25 3.74
N ARG A 115 -14.29 -2.47 3.21
CA ARG A 115 -13.44 -2.76 2.06
C ARG A 115 -14.25 -3.25 0.87
N PRO A 116 -13.86 -2.91 -0.37
CA PRO A 116 -14.48 -3.49 -1.55
C PRO A 116 -14.30 -5.02 -1.54
N HIS A 117 -15.38 -5.73 -1.86
CA HIS A 117 -15.28 -7.17 -2.03
C HIS A 117 -14.41 -7.50 -3.25
N SER A 118 -13.53 -8.46 -3.10
CA SER A 118 -12.69 -8.95 -4.19
C SER A 118 -12.58 -10.47 -4.14
N PHE A 119 -13.27 -11.11 -5.08
CA PHE A 119 -13.27 -12.57 -5.19
C PHE A 119 -11.87 -13.15 -5.39
N VAL A 120 -11.04 -12.48 -6.18
CA VAL A 120 -9.67 -12.93 -6.42
C VAL A 120 -8.82 -12.79 -5.17
N ASN A 121 -8.95 -11.67 -4.44
CA ASN A 121 -8.28 -11.50 -3.16
C ASN A 121 -8.67 -12.59 -2.15
N ASP A 122 -9.95 -12.96 -2.10
CA ASP A 122 -10.42 -14.02 -1.21
C ASP A 122 -9.84 -15.39 -1.60
N LEU A 123 -9.63 -15.66 -2.89
CA LEU A 123 -8.94 -16.87 -3.34
C LEU A 123 -7.46 -16.89 -2.91
N VAL A 124 -6.78 -15.73 -2.90
CA VAL A 124 -5.37 -15.63 -2.50
C VAL A 124 -5.20 -15.65 -0.98
N THR A 125 -6.04 -14.91 -0.26
CA THR A 125 -5.87 -14.70 1.20
C THR A 125 -6.79 -15.56 2.05
N HIS A 126 -7.63 -16.41 1.43
CA HIS A 126 -8.69 -17.16 2.10
C HIS A 126 -9.67 -16.26 2.91
N GLY A 127 -9.79 -14.99 2.51
CA GLY A 127 -10.56 -13.98 3.24
C GLY A 127 -9.91 -13.49 4.54
N ASP A 128 -8.65 -13.85 4.81
CA ASP A 128 -7.97 -13.57 6.09
C ASP A 128 -7.16 -12.26 6.12
N SER A 129 -7.11 -11.52 5.02
CA SER A 129 -6.32 -10.29 4.94
C SER A 129 -6.96 -9.15 5.73
N LEU A 130 -6.30 -8.67 6.80
CA LEU A 130 -6.72 -7.51 7.58
C LEU A 130 -6.93 -6.24 6.73
N VAL A 131 -6.19 -6.10 5.65
CA VAL A 131 -6.23 -4.91 4.77
C VAL A 131 -7.51 -4.90 3.92
N PHE A 132 -8.02 -6.09 3.54
CA PHE A 132 -9.16 -6.23 2.63
C PHE A 132 -10.41 -6.80 3.31
N GLN A 133 -10.38 -7.02 4.63
CA GLN A 133 -11.55 -7.45 5.40
C GLN A 133 -12.45 -6.27 5.79
N ASP A 134 -13.75 -6.51 5.78
CA ASP A 134 -14.75 -5.62 6.35
C ASP A 134 -14.60 -5.46 7.87
N HIS A 135 -15.21 -4.40 8.40
CA HIS A 135 -15.15 -4.04 9.82
C HIS A 135 -16.03 -4.95 10.68
N HIS A 136 -15.61 -6.19 10.88
CA HIS A 136 -16.27 -7.20 11.71
C HIS A 136 -15.41 -7.58 12.94
N GLU A 137 -15.93 -8.42 13.83
CA GLU A 137 -15.29 -8.74 15.12
C GLU A 137 -13.86 -9.31 14.97
N ARG A 138 -13.61 -10.18 13.99
CA ARG A 138 -12.27 -10.74 13.73
C ARG A 138 -11.28 -9.65 13.27
N GLN A 139 -11.70 -8.77 12.39
CA GLN A 139 -10.89 -7.63 11.94
C GLN A 139 -10.59 -6.68 13.11
N LYS A 140 -11.58 -6.38 13.97
CA LYS A 140 -11.40 -5.59 15.19
C LYS A 140 -10.40 -6.23 16.14
N ALA A 141 -10.46 -7.56 16.32
CA ALA A 141 -9.50 -8.30 17.15
C ALA A 141 -8.07 -8.16 16.60
N LYS A 142 -7.86 -8.39 15.30
CA LYS A 142 -6.55 -8.22 14.64
C LYS A 142 -6.03 -6.78 14.78
N ARG A 143 -6.89 -5.77 14.54
CA ARG A 143 -6.51 -4.35 14.70
C ARG A 143 -6.16 -4.00 16.14
N LYS A 144 -6.90 -4.51 17.12
CA LYS A 144 -6.61 -4.31 18.54
C LYS A 144 -5.23 -4.86 18.91
N ILE A 145 -4.90 -6.08 18.43
CA ILE A 145 -3.58 -6.68 18.62
C ILE A 145 -2.49 -5.80 18.01
N ALA A 146 -2.65 -5.38 16.75
CA ALA A 146 -1.69 -4.53 16.07
C ALA A 146 -1.49 -3.19 16.80
N THR A 147 -2.57 -2.48 17.14
CA THR A 147 -2.51 -1.17 17.81
C THR A 147 -1.84 -1.25 19.17
N HIS A 148 -2.13 -2.30 19.95
CA HIS A 148 -1.54 -2.48 21.27
C HIS A 148 -0.04 -2.76 21.21
N ASN A 149 0.41 -3.59 20.27
CA ASN A 149 1.79 -4.04 20.18
C ASN A 149 2.69 -3.11 19.37
N PHE A 150 2.11 -2.21 18.56
CA PHE A 150 2.84 -1.21 17.76
C PHE A 150 2.44 0.23 18.15
N SER A 151 2.07 0.45 19.42
CA SER A 151 1.84 1.79 19.94
C SER A 151 3.13 2.64 19.92
N PRO A 152 3.06 3.98 19.88
CA PRO A 152 4.23 4.85 19.84
C PRO A 152 5.26 4.55 20.94
N LYS A 153 4.79 4.24 22.17
CA LYS A 153 5.65 3.86 23.29
C LYS A 153 6.42 2.56 23.00
N VAL A 154 5.73 1.53 22.52
CA VAL A 154 6.37 0.25 22.17
C VAL A 154 7.36 0.44 21.02
N LEU A 155 7.03 1.28 20.04
CA LEU A 155 7.94 1.60 18.94
C LEU A 155 9.24 2.25 19.44
N ASP A 156 9.17 3.13 20.43
CA ASP A 156 10.36 3.78 20.97
C ASP A 156 11.19 2.84 21.86
N GLU A 157 10.56 2.02 22.69
CA GLU A 157 11.25 1.18 23.66
C GLU A 157 11.81 -0.12 23.06
N ARG A 158 11.07 -0.74 22.12
CA ARG A 158 11.39 -2.08 21.60
C ARG A 158 11.90 -2.07 20.16
N VAL A 159 11.31 -1.26 19.31
CA VAL A 159 11.60 -1.27 17.87
C VAL A 159 12.83 -0.43 17.55
N ALA A 160 13.02 0.68 18.23
CA ALA A 160 14.15 1.59 17.98
C ALA A 160 15.52 0.92 18.11
N PRO A 161 15.82 0.15 19.15
CA PRO A 161 17.13 -0.53 19.27
C PRO A 161 17.38 -1.53 18.15
N VAL A 162 16.34 -2.28 17.72
CA VAL A 162 16.44 -3.21 16.58
C VAL A 162 16.74 -2.44 15.29
N GLN A 163 16.03 -1.34 15.05
CA GLN A 163 16.24 -0.51 13.87
C GLN A 163 17.66 0.07 13.86
N ASP A 164 18.11 0.60 14.97
CA ASP A 164 19.45 1.21 15.05
C ASP A 164 20.56 0.20 14.81
N ALA A 165 20.44 -1.02 15.35
CA ALA A 165 21.40 -2.09 15.14
C ALA A 165 21.39 -2.59 13.70
N GLU A 166 20.21 -2.86 13.12
CA GLU A 166 20.08 -3.33 11.73
C GLU A 166 20.53 -2.28 10.71
N VAL A 167 20.27 -0.99 10.96
CA VAL A 167 20.79 0.07 10.09
C VAL A 167 22.31 0.16 10.16
N THR A 168 22.92 -0.08 11.33
CA THR A 168 24.40 -0.13 11.44
C THR A 168 24.97 -1.29 10.61
N VAL A 169 24.30 -2.44 10.58
CA VAL A 169 24.67 -3.55 9.69
C VAL A 169 24.53 -3.14 8.22
N LEU A 170 23.42 -2.48 7.84
CA LEU A 170 23.23 -1.97 6.47
C LEU A 170 24.38 -1.07 6.04
N LEU A 171 24.82 -0.13 6.89
CA LEU A 171 25.94 0.77 6.54
C LEU A 171 27.22 -0.02 6.27
N ASN A 172 27.50 -1.04 7.07
CA ASN A 172 28.65 -1.93 6.82
C ASN A 172 28.48 -2.71 5.51
N ASP A 173 27.31 -3.26 5.23
CA ASP A 173 27.03 -4.02 4.02
C ASP A 173 27.24 -3.16 2.77
N LEU A 174 26.81 -1.87 2.83
CA LEU A 174 27.03 -0.88 1.77
C LEU A 174 28.52 -0.49 1.60
N ILE A 175 29.35 -0.57 2.64
CA ILE A 175 30.80 -0.40 2.51
C ILE A 175 31.43 -1.62 1.83
N GLN A 176 30.97 -2.83 2.17
CA GLN A 176 31.55 -4.09 1.68
C GLN A 176 31.12 -4.44 0.24
N LYS A 177 29.81 -4.23 -0.07
CA LYS A 177 29.20 -4.56 -1.37
C LYS A 177 28.20 -3.47 -1.79
N PRO A 178 28.66 -2.27 -2.16
CA PRO A 178 27.76 -1.17 -2.50
C PRO A 178 26.87 -1.44 -3.71
N GLU A 179 27.29 -2.30 -4.64
CA GLU A 179 26.50 -2.69 -5.83
C GLU A 179 25.23 -3.47 -5.49
N ASP A 180 25.19 -4.13 -4.33
CA ASP A 180 24.07 -4.98 -3.90
C ASP A 180 23.07 -4.22 -2.98
N PHE A 181 23.09 -2.89 -3.04
CA PHE A 181 22.33 -2.02 -2.15
C PHE A 181 20.82 -2.30 -2.17
N TYR A 182 20.28 -2.79 -3.28
CA TYR A 182 18.87 -3.19 -3.39
C TYR A 182 18.54 -4.33 -2.42
N ASN A 183 19.33 -5.40 -2.46
CA ASN A 183 19.15 -6.55 -1.59
C ASN A 183 19.48 -6.20 -0.13
N HIS A 184 20.48 -5.35 0.12
CA HIS A 184 20.77 -4.87 1.46
C HIS A 184 19.60 -4.08 2.06
N MET A 185 18.93 -3.23 1.26
CA MET A 185 17.75 -2.48 1.72
C MET A 185 16.56 -3.40 1.98
N LYS A 186 16.30 -4.35 1.11
CA LYS A 186 15.25 -5.36 1.28
C LYS A 186 15.52 -6.24 2.50
N ARG A 187 16.75 -6.75 2.66
CA ARG A 187 17.18 -7.51 3.84
C ARG A 187 16.92 -6.74 5.13
N LEU A 188 17.35 -5.47 5.18
CA LEU A 188 17.16 -4.61 6.36
C LEU A 188 15.70 -4.56 6.79
N THR A 189 14.79 -4.25 5.85
CA THR A 189 13.39 -4.01 6.17
C THR A 189 12.66 -5.31 6.50
N SER A 190 12.98 -6.41 5.82
CA SER A 190 12.48 -7.74 6.16
C SER A 190 12.98 -8.19 7.53
N SER A 191 14.28 -8.03 7.80
CA SER A 191 14.89 -8.40 9.08
C SER A 191 14.23 -7.69 10.26
N ILE A 192 14.07 -6.37 10.19
CA ILE A 192 13.38 -5.60 11.24
C ILE A 192 11.98 -6.15 11.49
N ALA A 193 11.19 -6.35 10.42
CA ALA A 193 9.82 -6.85 10.55
C ALA A 193 9.78 -8.27 11.12
N CYS A 194 10.65 -9.17 10.66
CA CYS A 194 10.73 -10.56 11.11
C CYS A 194 11.22 -10.68 12.58
N ILE A 195 12.16 -9.83 13.00
CA ILE A 195 12.57 -9.77 14.42
C ILE A 195 11.37 -9.39 15.29
N LEU A 196 10.61 -8.37 14.92
CA LEU A 196 9.50 -7.88 15.73
C LEU A 196 8.33 -8.85 15.79
N VAL A 197 8.03 -9.50 14.67
CA VAL A 197 6.87 -10.40 14.57
C VAL A 197 7.24 -11.81 14.98
N PHE A 198 8.33 -12.37 14.47
CA PHE A 198 8.72 -13.77 14.65
C PHE A 198 9.91 -14.01 15.58
N GLY A 199 10.66 -12.97 15.95
CA GLY A 199 11.88 -13.08 16.75
C GLY A 199 13.05 -13.70 15.97
N HIS A 200 13.08 -13.56 14.66
CA HIS A 200 14.12 -14.05 13.79
C HIS A 200 14.67 -12.96 12.88
N ARG A 201 15.99 -12.95 12.72
CA ARG A 201 16.76 -12.03 11.91
C ARG A 201 17.06 -12.60 10.52
N ALA A 202 17.11 -11.73 9.50
CA ALA A 202 17.68 -12.05 8.20
C ALA A 202 19.19 -11.75 8.19
N LEU A 203 20.01 -12.76 8.00
CA LEU A 203 21.48 -12.61 7.90
C LEU A 203 21.90 -12.13 6.52
N SER A 204 21.24 -12.59 5.47
CA SER A 204 21.39 -12.13 4.09
C SER A 204 20.03 -12.01 3.41
N TYR A 205 19.99 -11.45 2.20
CA TYR A 205 18.76 -11.42 1.41
C TYR A 205 18.33 -12.82 0.96
N GLU A 206 19.28 -13.72 0.73
CA GLU A 206 19.06 -15.11 0.31
C GLU A 206 18.60 -16.02 1.46
N ASP A 207 18.71 -15.56 2.72
CA ASP A 207 18.11 -16.24 3.86
C ASP A 207 16.58 -16.20 3.79
N PHE A 208 15.92 -17.25 4.30
CA PHE A 208 14.45 -17.32 4.36
C PHE A 208 13.83 -16.03 4.91
N TRP A 209 14.34 -15.49 6.00
CA TRP A 209 13.83 -14.26 6.63
C TRP A 209 14.15 -12.99 5.83
N GLY A 210 15.10 -13.08 4.89
CA GLY A 210 15.49 -11.98 4.00
C GLY A 210 14.52 -11.79 2.84
N HIS A 211 14.05 -12.89 2.24
CA HIS A 211 13.24 -12.83 1.01
C HIS A 211 11.79 -13.32 1.15
N CYS A 212 11.43 -14.06 2.21
CA CYS A 212 10.11 -14.67 2.34
C CYS A 212 8.94 -13.69 2.11
N VAL A 213 9.07 -12.45 2.60
CA VAL A 213 8.03 -11.44 2.43
C VAL A 213 7.91 -10.98 0.98
N TYR A 214 9.04 -10.87 0.27
CA TYR A 214 9.04 -10.45 -1.13
C TYR A 214 8.48 -11.54 -2.04
N ASP A 215 8.82 -12.81 -1.78
CA ASP A 215 8.25 -13.95 -2.49
C ASP A 215 6.72 -14.03 -2.31
N ALA A 216 6.24 -13.76 -1.09
CA ALA A 216 4.80 -13.72 -0.81
C ALA A 216 4.12 -12.58 -1.58
N LEU A 217 4.70 -11.38 -1.55
CA LEU A 217 4.15 -10.19 -2.19
C LEU A 217 4.26 -10.22 -3.71
N ASP A 218 5.31 -10.83 -4.27
CA ASP A 218 5.43 -11.05 -5.71
C ASP A 218 4.29 -11.95 -6.22
N LYS A 219 3.98 -13.05 -5.50
CA LYS A 219 2.85 -13.93 -5.87
C LYS A 219 1.49 -13.27 -5.66
N PHE A 220 1.36 -12.48 -4.62
CA PHE A 220 0.18 -11.64 -4.40
C PHE A 220 -0.02 -10.64 -5.54
N GLY A 221 1.04 -9.94 -5.94
CA GLY A 221 1.06 -9.01 -7.08
C GLY A 221 0.66 -9.70 -8.37
N GLU A 222 1.34 -10.79 -8.76
CA GLU A 222 1.03 -11.58 -9.96
C GLU A 222 -0.46 -11.97 -10.06
N ALA A 223 -1.09 -12.25 -8.90
CA ALA A 223 -2.50 -12.64 -8.85
C ALA A 223 -3.48 -11.46 -8.93
N LEU A 224 -3.10 -10.28 -8.42
CA LEU A 224 -3.99 -9.13 -8.23
C LEU A 224 -3.63 -7.91 -9.10
N GLU A 225 -2.62 -8.03 -9.95
CA GLU A 225 -2.23 -6.95 -10.87
C GLU A 225 -3.43 -6.45 -11.71
N PRO A 226 -3.53 -5.13 -11.94
CA PRO A 226 -4.52 -4.59 -12.86
C PRO A 226 -4.43 -5.26 -14.24
N GLY A 227 -5.55 -5.76 -14.74
CA GLY A 227 -5.61 -6.48 -16.02
C GLY A 227 -5.24 -7.97 -15.96
N ALA A 228 -4.72 -8.47 -14.84
CA ALA A 228 -4.42 -9.90 -14.67
C ALA A 228 -5.68 -10.78 -14.62
N ASN A 229 -6.80 -10.21 -14.23
CA ASN A 229 -8.06 -10.92 -14.03
C ASN A 229 -9.20 -10.27 -14.81
N PRO A 230 -10.19 -11.04 -15.29
CA PRO A 230 -11.43 -10.44 -15.78
C PRO A 230 -12.15 -9.73 -14.62
N PRO A 231 -13.04 -8.78 -14.89
CA PRO A 231 -13.77 -8.03 -13.87
C PRO A 231 -14.86 -8.91 -13.22
N VAL A 232 -14.44 -9.88 -12.40
CA VAL A 232 -15.32 -10.90 -11.82
C VAL A 232 -16.26 -10.36 -10.75
N ASP A 233 -15.90 -9.29 -10.08
CA ASP A 233 -16.74 -8.69 -9.06
C ASP A 233 -17.82 -7.82 -9.70
N GLU A 234 -17.53 -7.23 -10.84
CA GLU A 234 -18.47 -6.48 -11.68
C GLU A 234 -19.41 -7.39 -12.49
N PHE A 235 -18.93 -8.58 -12.87
CA PHE A 235 -19.68 -9.59 -13.60
C PHE A 235 -19.66 -10.93 -12.86
N PRO A 236 -20.49 -11.10 -11.80
CA PRO A 236 -20.43 -12.27 -10.90
C PRO A 236 -20.63 -13.63 -11.58
N VAL A 237 -21.26 -13.68 -12.74
CA VAL A 237 -21.42 -14.92 -13.54
C VAL A 237 -20.05 -15.56 -13.86
N LEU A 238 -19.01 -14.77 -13.99
CA LEU A 238 -17.63 -15.25 -14.24
C LEU A 238 -17.07 -16.10 -13.09
N LYS A 239 -17.60 -15.93 -11.87
CA LYS A 239 -17.21 -16.72 -10.70
C LYS A 239 -17.60 -18.18 -10.83
N TYR A 240 -18.62 -18.49 -11.62
CA TYR A 240 -19.16 -19.85 -11.80
C TYR A 240 -18.54 -20.60 -12.99
N LEU A 241 -17.73 -19.93 -13.81
CA LEU A 241 -17.05 -20.61 -14.91
C LEU A 241 -16.10 -21.70 -14.38
N PRO A 242 -16.04 -22.87 -15.05
CA PRO A 242 -15.12 -23.94 -14.68
C PRO A 242 -13.65 -23.48 -14.68
N GLU A 243 -12.86 -24.03 -13.76
CA GLU A 243 -11.46 -23.61 -13.56
C GLU A 243 -10.59 -23.82 -14.81
N PHE A 244 -10.83 -24.89 -15.58
CA PHE A 244 -10.08 -25.15 -16.80
C PHE A 244 -10.26 -24.09 -17.91
N LEU A 245 -11.31 -23.26 -17.82
CA LEU A 245 -11.54 -22.09 -18.67
C LEU A 245 -11.03 -20.79 -18.05
N CYS A 246 -10.51 -20.85 -16.83
CA CYS A 246 -10.17 -19.70 -16.02
C CYS A 246 -8.74 -19.77 -15.46
N PRO A 247 -7.69 -19.58 -16.29
CA PRO A 247 -6.29 -19.62 -15.82
C PRO A 247 -6.01 -18.67 -14.67
N TRP A 248 -6.75 -17.56 -14.57
CA TRP A 248 -6.67 -16.60 -13.48
C TRP A 248 -7.07 -17.20 -12.12
N LYS A 249 -8.04 -18.13 -12.07
CA LYS A 249 -8.42 -18.83 -10.83
C LYS A 249 -7.29 -19.73 -10.35
N THR A 250 -6.68 -20.49 -11.27
CA THR A 250 -5.53 -21.35 -10.96
C THR A 250 -4.35 -20.54 -10.45
N ARG A 251 -4.06 -19.38 -11.09
CA ARG A 251 -3.02 -18.47 -10.64
C ARG A 251 -3.30 -17.91 -9.24
N ALA A 252 -4.53 -17.44 -8.99
CA ALA A 252 -4.91 -16.90 -7.67
C ALA A 252 -4.81 -17.96 -6.56
N LYS A 253 -5.30 -19.18 -6.80
CA LYS A 253 -5.19 -20.30 -5.85
C LYS A 253 -3.73 -20.70 -5.61
N TYR A 254 -2.91 -20.72 -6.66
CA TYR A 254 -1.48 -20.99 -6.53
C TYR A 254 -0.79 -19.94 -5.67
N ALA A 255 -1.06 -18.66 -5.92
CA ALA A 255 -0.52 -17.57 -5.09
C ALA A 255 -0.93 -17.73 -3.62
N GLY A 256 -2.20 -18.04 -3.36
CA GLY A 256 -2.68 -18.32 -2.00
C GLY A 256 -1.97 -19.50 -1.34
N THR A 257 -1.73 -20.58 -2.08
CA THR A 257 -0.97 -21.74 -1.59
C THR A 257 0.46 -21.37 -1.24
N VAL A 258 1.14 -20.60 -2.09
CA VAL A 258 2.53 -20.14 -1.84
C VAL A 258 2.59 -19.27 -0.61
N MET A 259 1.71 -18.27 -0.48
CA MET A 259 1.65 -17.39 0.69
C MET A 259 1.37 -18.18 1.97
N HIS A 260 0.40 -19.10 1.93
CA HIS A 260 0.11 -19.96 3.07
C HIS A 260 1.32 -20.80 3.49
N ASN A 261 2.04 -21.40 2.55
CA ASN A 261 3.23 -22.21 2.83
C ASN A 261 4.34 -21.36 3.45
N ILE A 262 4.57 -20.15 2.96
CA ILE A 262 5.58 -19.22 3.50
C ILE A 262 5.26 -18.90 4.97
N TRP A 263 4.05 -18.46 5.26
CA TRP A 263 3.70 -18.05 6.63
C TRP A 263 3.54 -19.22 7.60
N SER A 264 3.12 -20.39 7.13
CA SER A 264 3.12 -21.63 7.90
C SER A 264 4.53 -22.10 8.20
N GLU A 265 5.48 -21.97 7.26
CA GLU A 265 6.90 -22.27 7.49
C GLU A 265 7.53 -21.30 8.50
N ALA A 266 7.23 -19.99 8.37
CA ALA A 266 7.66 -19.00 9.35
C ALA A 266 7.19 -19.38 10.76
N ARG A 267 5.92 -19.76 10.89
CA ARG A 267 5.34 -20.21 12.15
C ARG A 267 6.00 -21.50 12.66
N ARG A 268 6.24 -22.48 11.80
CA ARG A 268 6.90 -23.74 12.16
C ARG A 268 8.28 -23.48 12.77
N ARG A 269 9.07 -22.57 12.19
CA ARG A 269 10.39 -22.17 12.73
C ARG A 269 10.27 -21.53 14.12
N VAL A 270 9.27 -20.72 14.36
CA VAL A 270 8.99 -20.16 15.71
C VAL A 270 8.63 -21.28 16.68
N ASP A 271 7.72 -22.20 16.32
CA ASP A 271 7.30 -23.30 17.17
C ASP A 271 8.47 -24.23 17.51
N GLU A 272 9.38 -24.51 16.57
CA GLU A 272 10.60 -25.31 16.80
C GLU A 272 11.58 -24.62 17.74
N ARG A 273 11.81 -23.32 17.56
CA ARG A 273 12.62 -22.53 18.48
C ARG A 273 12.05 -22.58 19.89
N ARG A 274 10.76 -22.38 20.05
CA ARG A 274 10.06 -22.41 21.34
C ARG A 274 10.17 -23.80 22.03
N LYS A 275 10.00 -24.87 21.26
CA LYS A 275 10.18 -26.27 21.79
C LYS A 275 11.58 -26.54 22.33
N ARG A 276 12.61 -25.91 21.77
CA ARG A 276 14.00 -26.01 22.25
C ARG A 276 14.27 -25.19 23.51
N GLY A 277 13.28 -24.43 23.99
CA GLY A 277 13.44 -23.56 25.16
C GLY A 277 14.32 -22.33 24.90
N ASP A 278 14.57 -22.04 23.64
CA ASP A 278 15.35 -20.89 23.22
C ASP A 278 14.50 -19.62 23.34
N ILE A 279 14.48 -19.04 24.54
CA ILE A 279 13.77 -17.79 24.84
C ILE A 279 14.67 -16.63 24.40
N ARG A 280 14.36 -16.07 23.27
CA ARG A 280 15.11 -14.95 22.69
C ARG A 280 14.71 -13.64 23.35
N THR A 281 15.59 -13.15 24.21
CA THR A 281 15.60 -11.80 24.81
C THR A 281 14.37 -11.40 25.66
N SER A 282 14.59 -10.47 26.57
CA SER A 282 13.56 -9.78 27.38
C SER A 282 12.52 -9.02 26.54
N LEU A 283 12.77 -8.81 25.23
CA LEU A 283 11.88 -8.08 24.34
C LEU A 283 10.77 -8.96 23.75
N GLY A 284 10.98 -10.28 23.61
CA GLY A 284 10.03 -11.24 23.03
C GLY A 284 9.48 -10.81 21.65
N SER A 285 9.19 -11.74 20.76
CA SER A 285 8.47 -11.40 19.53
C SER A 285 6.96 -11.28 19.77
N LEU A 286 6.24 -10.68 18.81
CA LEU A 286 4.79 -10.66 18.85
C LEU A 286 4.22 -12.09 18.86
N ALA A 287 4.79 -13.00 18.04
CA ALA A 287 4.38 -14.39 17.98
C ALA A 287 4.57 -15.08 19.31
N ASP A 288 5.73 -14.93 19.97
CA ASP A 288 5.96 -15.53 21.30
C ASP A 288 4.91 -15.07 22.31
N LYS A 289 4.67 -13.75 22.39
CA LYS A 289 3.71 -13.17 23.30
C LYS A 289 2.29 -13.68 23.07
N LEU A 290 1.81 -13.70 21.82
CA LEU A 290 0.45 -14.12 21.52
C LEU A 290 0.27 -15.63 21.68
N LEU A 291 1.31 -16.43 21.40
CA LEU A 291 1.25 -17.88 21.60
C LEU A 291 1.21 -18.26 23.07
N ASP A 292 1.92 -17.53 23.94
CA ASP A 292 1.82 -17.72 25.39
C ASP A 292 0.42 -17.35 25.89
N GLU A 293 -0.07 -16.16 25.51
CA GLU A 293 -1.41 -15.71 25.88
C GLU A 293 -2.52 -16.67 25.43
N TYR A 294 -2.42 -17.20 24.19
CA TYR A 294 -3.44 -18.07 23.62
C TYR A 294 -3.35 -19.52 24.14
N THR A 295 -2.21 -19.94 24.64
CA THR A 295 -2.08 -21.21 25.37
C THR A 295 -2.85 -21.16 26.68
N GLU A 296 -2.86 -20.01 27.37
CA GLU A 296 -3.55 -19.81 28.64
C GLU A 296 -5.05 -19.51 28.48
N LYS A 297 -5.41 -18.65 27.51
CA LYS A 297 -6.76 -18.05 27.39
C LYS A 297 -7.57 -18.57 26.20
N GLY A 298 -6.97 -19.37 25.31
CA GLY A 298 -7.53 -19.69 24.01
C GLY A 298 -7.34 -18.58 22.98
N SER A 299 -7.32 -18.94 21.71
CA SER A 299 -7.13 -18.01 20.60
C SER A 299 -8.47 -17.57 19.99
N PRO A 300 -8.71 -16.26 19.77
CA PRO A 300 -9.86 -15.79 19.02
C PRO A 300 -9.73 -16.04 17.49
N LEU A 301 -8.52 -16.40 17.03
CA LEU A 301 -8.18 -16.66 15.64
C LEU A 301 -7.81 -18.13 15.45
N SER A 302 -8.17 -18.71 14.31
CA SER A 302 -7.67 -20.02 13.90
C SER A 302 -6.14 -19.97 13.70
N LYS A 303 -5.51 -21.14 13.63
CA LYS A 303 -4.06 -21.20 13.36
C LYS A 303 -3.71 -20.50 12.03
N GLN A 304 -4.45 -20.79 10.97
CA GLN A 304 -4.25 -20.17 9.65
C GLN A 304 -4.42 -18.66 9.71
N GLU A 305 -5.51 -18.16 10.31
CA GLU A 305 -5.74 -16.72 10.46
C GLU A 305 -4.60 -16.04 11.22
N LEU A 306 -4.05 -16.68 12.23
CA LEU A 306 -2.94 -16.15 13.02
C LEU A 306 -1.64 -16.13 12.22
N ASP A 307 -1.35 -17.18 11.46
CA ASP A 307 -0.16 -17.29 10.61
C ASP A 307 -0.20 -16.22 9.50
N HIS A 308 -1.35 -16.04 8.84
CA HIS A 308 -1.56 -14.99 7.84
C HIS A 308 -1.53 -13.58 8.47
N PHE A 309 -2.04 -13.41 9.68
CA PHE A 309 -1.98 -12.13 10.39
C PHE A 309 -0.52 -11.73 10.70
N PHE A 310 0.31 -12.67 11.15
CA PHE A 310 1.75 -12.42 11.34
C PHE A 310 2.42 -12.07 10.02
N GLY A 311 2.13 -12.84 8.96
CA GLY A 311 2.66 -12.56 7.61
C GLY A 311 2.32 -11.16 7.14
N LEU A 312 1.07 -10.76 7.25
CA LEU A 312 0.60 -9.43 6.84
C LEU A 312 1.31 -8.28 7.58
N LEU A 313 1.64 -8.46 8.86
CA LEU A 313 2.39 -7.45 9.61
C LEU A 313 3.82 -7.30 9.08
N VAL A 314 4.43 -8.40 8.64
CA VAL A 314 5.75 -8.37 7.97
C VAL A 314 5.64 -7.74 6.58
N GLU A 315 4.63 -8.12 5.78
CA GLU A 315 4.36 -7.54 4.47
C GLU A 315 4.21 -6.02 4.53
N GLY A 316 3.35 -5.53 5.43
CA GLY A 316 3.12 -4.10 5.62
C GLY A 316 4.35 -3.33 6.12
N GLY A 317 5.21 -3.98 6.91
CA GLY A 317 6.41 -3.36 7.50
C GLY A 317 7.63 -3.34 6.58
N ALA A 318 7.79 -4.36 5.74
CA ALA A 318 9.00 -4.54 4.94
C ALA A 318 8.95 -3.79 3.60
N GLU A 319 8.01 -4.13 2.71
CA GLU A 319 8.05 -3.65 1.32
C GLU A 319 7.77 -2.16 1.19
N THR A 320 6.79 -1.63 1.90
CA THR A 320 6.50 -0.18 1.86
C THR A 320 7.70 0.64 2.30
N THR A 321 8.44 0.14 3.29
CA THR A 321 9.64 0.81 3.82
C THR A 321 10.80 0.69 2.85
N SER A 322 11.08 -0.51 2.28
CA SER A 322 12.16 -0.69 1.30
C SER A 322 11.92 0.14 0.04
N SER A 323 10.70 0.13 -0.52
CA SER A 323 10.34 0.94 -1.69
C SER A 323 10.50 2.44 -1.45
N THR A 324 10.06 2.92 -0.27
CA THR A 324 10.25 4.34 0.11
C THR A 324 11.73 4.70 0.24
N MET A 325 12.55 3.82 0.84
CA MET A 325 13.97 4.09 1.02
C MET A 325 14.76 3.99 -0.29
N LEU A 326 14.41 3.06 -1.17
CA LEU A 326 14.99 2.98 -2.52
C LEU A 326 14.63 4.20 -3.36
N THR A 327 13.38 4.68 -3.25
CA THR A 327 12.95 5.97 -3.82
C THR A 327 13.81 7.12 -3.29
N LEU A 328 14.07 7.14 -1.98
CA LEU A 328 14.90 8.18 -1.38
C LEU A 328 16.35 8.13 -1.88
N VAL A 329 16.93 6.94 -2.01
CA VAL A 329 18.26 6.74 -2.61
C VAL A 329 18.30 7.29 -4.04
N LEU A 330 17.29 6.99 -4.86
CA LEU A 330 17.15 7.53 -6.21
C LEU A 330 17.09 9.06 -6.21
N CYS A 331 16.22 9.64 -5.36
CA CYS A 331 16.10 11.10 -5.22
C CYS A 331 17.43 11.76 -4.82
N LEU A 332 18.12 11.18 -3.85
CA LEU A 332 19.38 11.73 -3.36
C LEU A 332 20.47 11.64 -4.42
N ALA A 333 20.59 10.52 -5.13
CA ALA A 333 21.55 10.39 -6.22
C ALA A 333 21.32 11.40 -7.36
N MET A 334 20.05 11.77 -7.61
CA MET A 334 19.68 12.78 -8.62
C MET A 334 19.85 14.23 -8.13
N ASN A 335 19.90 14.47 -6.80
CA ASN A 335 19.87 15.80 -6.21
C ASN A 335 21.04 16.02 -5.24
N PRO A 336 22.30 16.13 -5.71
CA PRO A 336 23.47 16.25 -4.86
C PRO A 336 23.45 17.50 -3.97
N HIS A 337 22.78 18.57 -4.39
CA HIS A 337 22.62 19.79 -3.59
C HIS A 337 21.78 19.56 -2.32
N VAL A 338 20.76 18.67 -2.40
CA VAL A 338 19.95 18.25 -1.25
C VAL A 338 20.81 17.46 -0.26
N GLN A 339 21.62 16.52 -0.76
CA GLN A 339 22.55 15.78 0.08
C GLN A 339 23.52 16.72 0.81
N ALA A 340 24.18 17.62 0.07
CA ALA A 340 25.14 18.57 0.64
C ALA A 340 24.52 19.46 1.73
N LYS A 341 23.23 19.84 1.59
CA LYS A 341 22.53 20.62 2.61
C LYS A 341 22.25 19.79 3.87
N ALA A 342 21.77 18.56 3.72
CA ALA A 342 21.53 17.63 4.83
C ALA A 342 22.84 17.28 5.56
N GLN A 343 23.92 17.06 4.81
CA GLN A 343 25.24 16.73 5.36
C GLN A 343 25.80 17.86 6.19
N ARG A 344 25.61 19.14 5.80
CA ARG A 344 26.02 20.29 6.64
C ARG A 344 25.30 20.32 7.99
N GLU A 345 23.98 19.99 8.04
CA GLU A 345 23.29 19.85 9.34
C GLU A 345 23.88 18.71 10.17
N LEU A 346 24.12 17.56 9.53
CA LEU A 346 24.70 16.39 10.20
C LEU A 346 26.10 16.66 10.75
N ASP A 347 26.93 17.39 10.01
CA ASP A 347 28.30 17.76 10.43
C ASP A 347 28.28 18.67 11.66
N VAL A 348 27.31 19.59 11.74
CA VAL A 348 27.16 20.47 12.92
C VAL A 348 26.65 19.68 14.13
N VAL A 349 25.76 18.72 13.94
CA VAL A 349 25.07 18.02 15.05
C VAL A 349 25.83 16.79 15.53
N CYS A 350 26.39 16.01 14.62
CA CYS A 350 27.04 14.73 14.89
C CYS A 350 28.54 14.72 14.66
N GLY A 351 29.04 15.60 13.76
CA GLY A 351 30.42 15.56 13.30
C GLY A 351 30.79 14.19 12.71
N THR A 352 32.03 13.81 12.87
CA THR A 352 32.57 12.48 12.50
C THR A 352 32.66 11.53 13.68
N GLU A 353 32.21 11.94 14.89
CA GLU A 353 32.47 11.23 16.13
C GLU A 353 31.41 10.17 16.44
N ARG A 354 30.21 10.37 15.98
CA ARG A 354 29.07 9.48 16.22
C ARG A 354 28.02 9.49 15.11
N MET A 355 27.33 8.40 14.95
CA MET A 355 26.14 8.33 14.09
C MET A 355 24.98 9.16 14.65
N PRO A 356 24.09 9.71 13.77
CA PRO A 356 22.86 10.37 14.21
C PRO A 356 21.93 9.39 14.93
N GLN A 357 21.30 9.88 16.00
CA GLN A 357 20.34 9.14 16.83
C GLN A 357 18.98 9.82 16.82
N TRP A 358 17.93 9.10 17.26
CA TRP A 358 16.58 9.67 17.33
C TRP A 358 16.48 10.93 18.21
N SER A 359 17.32 11.04 19.24
CA SER A 359 17.44 12.26 20.07
C SER A 359 17.87 13.50 19.29
N ASP A 360 18.48 13.33 18.11
CA ASP A 360 18.88 14.44 17.24
C ASP A 360 17.77 14.92 16.30
N PHE A 361 16.60 14.28 16.30
CA PHE A 361 15.48 14.54 15.37
C PHE A 361 15.15 16.04 15.27
N ASN A 362 15.01 16.73 16.43
CA ASN A 362 14.69 18.16 16.46
C ASN A 362 15.84 19.07 16.02
N ARG A 363 17.07 18.54 15.98
CA ARG A 363 18.27 19.26 15.54
C ARG A 363 18.60 19.04 14.07
N LEU A 364 17.92 18.10 13.42
CA LEU A 364 18.09 17.69 12.02
C LEU A 364 16.78 17.83 11.23
N PRO A 365 16.15 19.01 11.20
CA PRO A 365 14.84 19.21 10.59
C PRO A 365 14.84 18.95 9.08
N TYR A 366 15.96 19.19 8.40
CA TYR A 366 16.03 19.03 6.95
C TYR A 366 15.94 17.55 6.51
N ILE A 367 16.42 16.62 7.35
CA ILE A 367 16.21 15.17 7.13
C ILE A 367 14.71 14.84 7.08
N ASN A 368 13.92 15.44 7.99
CA ASN A 368 12.46 15.24 7.98
C ASN A 368 11.80 15.82 6.70
N CYS A 369 12.28 16.98 6.23
CA CYS A 369 11.83 17.56 4.96
C CYS A 369 12.10 16.63 3.77
N ILE A 370 13.28 16.02 3.71
CA ILE A 370 13.69 15.08 2.67
C ILE A 370 12.75 13.86 2.63
N ILE A 371 12.45 13.28 3.79
CA ILE A 371 11.56 12.10 3.87
C ILE A 371 10.14 12.44 3.45
N LYS A 372 9.60 13.56 3.93
CA LYS A 372 8.26 14.02 3.56
C LYS A 372 8.14 14.25 2.07
N GLU A 373 9.14 14.92 1.48
CA GLU A 373 9.15 15.17 0.04
C GLU A 373 9.29 13.87 -0.76
N GLY A 374 10.10 12.91 -0.32
CA GLY A 374 10.21 11.60 -0.97
C GLY A 374 8.87 10.85 -1.02
N MET A 375 8.13 10.86 0.09
CA MET A 375 6.81 10.24 0.18
C MET A 375 5.73 10.98 -0.61
N ARG A 376 5.83 12.31 -0.73
CA ARG A 376 4.96 13.11 -1.60
C ARG A 376 5.27 12.84 -3.06
N TRP A 377 6.55 12.90 -3.43
CA TRP A 377 7.01 12.85 -4.81
C TRP A 377 6.76 11.48 -5.45
N ARG A 378 7.01 10.39 -4.73
CA ARG A 378 6.73 9.01 -5.17
C ARG A 378 6.20 8.19 -4.00
N PRO A 379 4.89 8.29 -3.73
CA PRO A 379 4.28 7.47 -2.68
C PRO A 379 4.32 5.99 -3.05
N ALA A 380 4.65 5.13 -2.08
CA ALA A 380 4.68 3.68 -2.30
C ALA A 380 3.31 3.08 -2.65
N ALA A 381 2.21 3.75 -2.29
CA ALA A 381 0.84 3.38 -2.67
C ALA A 381 0.15 4.56 -3.37
N PRO A 382 0.41 4.80 -4.66
CA PRO A 382 -0.03 6.01 -5.35
C PRO A 382 -1.55 6.11 -5.54
N VAL A 383 -2.24 4.97 -5.64
CA VAL A 383 -3.71 4.90 -5.76
C VAL A 383 -4.37 4.91 -4.37
N GLY A 384 -3.60 4.64 -3.31
CA GLY A 384 -4.13 4.30 -1.99
C GLY A 384 -4.74 2.90 -1.95
N ILE A 385 -5.20 2.48 -0.77
CA ILE A 385 -5.96 1.23 -0.61
C ILE A 385 -7.44 1.61 -0.59
N PRO A 386 -8.27 1.09 -1.50
CA PRO A 386 -9.65 1.51 -1.62
C PRO A 386 -10.47 1.18 -0.37
N HIS A 387 -11.45 2.03 -0.08
CA HIS A 387 -12.45 1.84 0.95
C HIS A 387 -13.82 1.56 0.31
N ARG A 388 -14.80 1.14 1.11
CA ARG A 388 -16.20 0.97 0.72
C ARG A 388 -17.08 1.69 1.72
N VAL A 389 -18.11 2.39 1.23
CA VAL A 389 -19.10 3.04 2.10
C VAL A 389 -20.17 2.03 2.52
N ALA A 390 -20.48 1.98 3.82
CA ALA A 390 -21.37 0.98 4.40
C ALA A 390 -22.86 1.29 4.17
N GLU A 391 -23.24 2.56 4.01
CA GLU A 391 -24.62 3.03 3.83
C GLU A 391 -24.63 4.21 2.84
N ASP A 392 -25.82 4.59 2.33
CA ASP A 392 -25.98 5.79 1.51
C ASP A 392 -25.55 7.02 2.31
N ASP A 393 -24.73 7.88 1.70
CA ASP A 393 -24.31 9.15 2.28
C ASP A 393 -24.44 10.29 1.27
N TYR A 394 -24.35 11.51 1.75
CA TYR A 394 -24.42 12.71 0.92
C TYR A 394 -23.26 13.64 1.22
N TYR A 395 -22.67 14.17 0.16
CA TYR A 395 -21.64 15.21 0.24
C TYR A 395 -21.96 16.35 -0.73
N GLU A 396 -22.13 17.57 -0.17
CA GLU A 396 -22.50 18.77 -0.97
C GLU A 396 -23.73 18.55 -1.88
N GLY A 397 -24.72 17.81 -1.38
CA GLY A 397 -25.96 17.48 -2.11
C GLY A 397 -25.84 16.32 -3.10
N MET A 398 -24.66 15.76 -3.31
CA MET A 398 -24.42 14.61 -4.18
C MET A 398 -24.54 13.30 -3.40
N LEU A 399 -25.22 12.32 -3.99
CA LEU A 399 -25.39 10.98 -3.43
C LEU A 399 -24.10 10.16 -3.57
N ILE A 400 -23.65 9.59 -2.46
CA ILE A 400 -22.65 8.53 -2.41
C ILE A 400 -23.41 7.23 -2.08
N PRO A 401 -23.72 6.39 -3.07
CA PRO A 401 -24.51 5.18 -2.84
C PRO A 401 -23.78 4.20 -1.92
N LYS A 402 -24.54 3.48 -1.11
CA LYS A 402 -24.07 2.31 -0.37
C LYS A 402 -23.26 1.38 -1.29
N ASP A 403 -22.27 0.70 -0.72
CA ASP A 403 -21.35 -0.21 -1.40
C ASP A 403 -20.51 0.42 -2.51
N SER A 404 -20.49 1.76 -2.62
CA SER A 404 -19.54 2.44 -3.50
C SER A 404 -18.11 2.24 -3.04
N THR A 405 -17.23 1.90 -3.98
CA THR A 405 -15.78 1.91 -3.75
C THR A 405 -15.28 3.35 -3.69
N ILE A 406 -14.47 3.65 -2.68
CA ILE A 406 -13.91 4.98 -2.45
C ILE A 406 -12.42 4.95 -2.73
N PHE A 407 -11.97 5.68 -3.73
CA PHE A 407 -10.54 5.87 -4.01
C PHE A 407 -10.05 7.22 -3.49
N ILE A 408 -8.87 7.19 -2.89
CA ILE A 408 -8.14 8.38 -2.44
C ILE A 408 -6.79 8.37 -3.18
N PRO A 409 -6.71 8.96 -4.38
CA PRO A 409 -5.52 8.88 -5.21
C PRO A 409 -4.38 9.72 -4.62
N THR A 410 -3.59 9.12 -3.76
CA THR A 410 -2.53 9.79 -2.99
C THR A 410 -1.56 10.55 -3.91
N TRP A 411 -1.15 9.92 -5.02
CA TRP A 411 -0.25 10.56 -5.97
C TRP A 411 -0.88 11.83 -6.58
N ALA A 412 -2.14 11.75 -7.01
CA ALA A 412 -2.84 12.88 -7.62
C ALA A 412 -3.03 14.03 -6.61
N LEU A 413 -3.40 13.72 -5.36
CA LEU A 413 -3.51 14.70 -4.28
C LEU A 413 -2.18 15.39 -3.95
N HIS A 414 -1.06 14.72 -4.19
CA HIS A 414 0.29 15.23 -3.94
C HIS A 414 0.91 15.97 -5.14
N HIS A 415 0.32 15.86 -6.34
CA HIS A 415 0.86 16.49 -7.57
C HIS A 415 -0.05 17.58 -8.13
N ALA A 416 -1.25 17.78 -7.60
CA ALA A 416 -2.15 18.82 -8.07
C ALA A 416 -1.68 20.21 -7.64
N GLU A 417 -1.43 21.10 -8.61
CA GLU A 417 -0.98 22.49 -8.36
C GLU A 417 -1.96 23.29 -7.52
N ARG A 418 -3.27 23.03 -7.67
CA ARG A 418 -4.34 23.67 -6.87
C ARG A 418 -4.19 23.48 -5.36
N PHE A 419 -3.40 22.50 -4.92
CA PHE A 419 -3.11 22.30 -3.49
C PHE A 419 -1.81 23.02 -3.05
N GLY A 420 -1.30 23.94 -3.87
CA GLY A 420 -0.16 24.77 -3.55
C GLY A 420 1.19 24.08 -3.74
N TYR A 421 1.25 23.07 -4.59
CA TYR A 421 2.50 22.49 -5.05
C TYR A 421 2.93 23.16 -6.36
N ASP A 422 3.73 24.23 -6.25
CA ASP A 422 4.45 24.76 -7.41
C ASP A 422 5.47 23.73 -7.89
N ASP A 423 5.50 23.46 -9.19
CA ASP A 423 6.38 22.45 -9.79
C ASP A 423 6.33 21.10 -9.05
N PRO A 424 5.16 20.42 -9.06
CA PRO A 424 4.92 19.23 -8.24
C PRO A 424 5.77 18.03 -8.65
N TYR A 425 6.35 18.04 -9.83
CA TYR A 425 7.18 16.95 -10.35
C TYR A 425 8.64 17.04 -9.93
N SER A 426 9.10 18.19 -9.44
CA SER A 426 10.44 18.34 -8.90
C SER A 426 10.51 17.91 -7.42
N PHE A 427 11.65 17.31 -7.05
CA PHE A 427 11.96 16.94 -5.67
C PHE A 427 12.54 18.15 -4.92
N LYS A 428 11.72 18.78 -4.06
CA LYS A 428 12.05 20.01 -3.32
C LYS A 428 11.74 19.85 -1.83
N PRO A 429 12.66 19.35 -1.00
CA PRO A 429 12.45 19.19 0.45
C PRO A 429 12.06 20.48 1.18
N GLU A 430 12.46 21.64 0.63
CA GLU A 430 12.18 22.97 1.18
C GLU A 430 10.69 23.26 1.36
N ARG A 431 9.81 22.54 0.65
CA ARG A 431 8.34 22.63 0.81
C ARG A 431 7.90 22.38 2.25
N TYR A 432 8.71 21.63 3.00
CA TYR A 432 8.39 21.20 4.36
C TYR A 432 9.19 21.94 5.44
N THR A 433 9.91 23.01 5.11
CA THR A 433 10.72 23.78 6.08
C THR A 433 9.89 24.26 7.28
N ASN A 434 8.63 24.64 7.05
CA ASN A 434 7.71 25.11 8.09
C ASN A 434 6.88 23.97 8.73
N HIS A 435 7.22 22.71 8.45
CA HIS A 435 6.53 21.53 8.96
C HIS A 435 7.50 20.59 9.69
N PRO A 436 8.08 20.99 10.85
CA PRO A 436 9.16 20.26 11.48
C PRO A 436 8.71 18.94 12.15
N LYS A 437 7.44 18.82 12.51
CA LYS A 437 6.92 17.64 13.22
C LYS A 437 6.71 16.45 12.29
N LEU A 438 6.55 15.26 12.87
CA LEU A 438 6.11 14.07 12.12
C LEU A 438 4.68 14.24 11.61
N ALA A 439 4.29 13.51 10.56
CA ALA A 439 2.94 13.62 10.01
C ALA A 439 1.85 13.26 11.02
N ASN A 440 2.10 12.27 11.88
CA ASN A 440 1.16 11.89 12.92
C ASN A 440 0.88 13.01 13.94
N ASP A 441 1.83 13.93 14.12
CA ASP A 441 1.67 15.06 15.04
C ASP A 441 0.73 16.14 14.48
N TYR A 442 0.48 16.09 13.17
CA TYR A 442 -0.51 16.94 12.49
C TYR A 442 -1.86 16.22 12.30
N ALA A 443 -1.91 14.90 12.51
CA ALA A 443 -3.14 14.13 12.37
C ALA A 443 -4.17 14.58 13.41
N GLY A 444 -5.41 14.73 12.98
CA GLY A 444 -6.53 15.18 13.86
C GLY A 444 -6.67 16.69 14.02
N GLY A 445 -5.75 17.51 13.54
CA GLY A 445 -5.94 18.96 13.46
C GLY A 445 -7.03 19.35 12.44
N ALA A 446 -7.70 20.51 12.64
CA ALA A 446 -8.73 21.01 11.73
C ALA A 446 -8.19 21.47 10.37
N ASP A 447 -6.89 21.64 10.24
CA ASP A 447 -6.25 22.09 9.01
C ASP A 447 -6.03 20.93 8.02
N TYR A 448 -7.08 20.58 7.28
CA TYR A 448 -7.03 19.56 6.20
C TYR A 448 -6.18 19.99 4.99
N ASN A 449 -5.80 21.25 4.89
CA ASN A 449 -4.89 21.76 3.86
C ASN A 449 -3.42 21.54 4.22
N ASN A 450 -3.13 21.13 5.46
CA ASN A 450 -1.77 20.80 5.85
C ASN A 450 -1.24 19.63 4.99
N ARG A 451 -0.14 19.85 4.32
CA ARG A 451 0.50 18.91 3.39
C ARG A 451 0.89 17.58 4.04
N ASP A 452 1.10 17.60 5.36
CA ASP A 452 1.48 16.40 6.12
C ASP A 452 0.32 15.44 6.40
N LYS A 453 -0.93 15.89 6.34
CA LYS A 453 -2.10 15.04 6.67
C LYS A 453 -2.33 13.89 5.71
N HIS A 454 -1.86 14.01 4.47
CA HIS A 454 -2.06 13.00 3.44
C HIS A 454 -0.91 12.00 3.33
N SER A 455 0.12 12.14 4.14
CA SER A 455 1.15 11.10 4.23
C SER A 455 0.66 10.00 5.17
N LEU A 456 0.07 8.98 4.61
CA LEU A 456 -0.58 7.81 5.23
C LEU A 456 0.33 6.93 6.11
N PHE A 457 1.50 7.38 6.62
CA PHE A 457 2.49 6.43 7.09
C PHE A 457 2.99 6.62 8.51
N ILE A 458 2.63 5.64 9.32
CA ILE A 458 3.08 5.36 10.70
C ILE A 458 4.61 5.15 10.81
N LEU A 459 5.33 4.88 9.68
CA LEU A 459 6.72 4.40 9.69
C LEU A 459 7.81 5.47 9.57
N LYS A 460 7.51 6.74 9.70
CA LYS A 460 8.47 7.84 9.54
C LYS A 460 9.70 7.77 10.45
N ARG A 461 9.61 7.17 11.63
CA ARG A 461 10.75 7.01 12.55
C ARG A 461 11.81 6.06 12.01
N THR A 462 11.41 4.94 11.40
CA THR A 462 12.33 4.01 10.74
C THR A 462 13.02 4.68 9.55
N GLN A 463 12.25 5.32 8.69
CA GLN A 463 12.76 6.03 7.52
C GLN A 463 13.74 7.12 7.90
N TRP A 464 13.44 7.87 8.98
CA TRP A 464 14.35 8.90 9.49
C TRP A 464 15.69 8.31 9.95
N ARG A 465 15.68 7.21 10.72
CA ARG A 465 16.89 6.53 11.17
C ARG A 465 17.76 6.07 10.00
N ILE A 466 17.14 5.48 9.00
CA ILE A 466 17.84 5.01 7.79
C ILE A 466 18.39 6.21 7.02
N ALA A 467 17.56 7.21 6.70
CA ALA A 467 17.95 8.36 5.91
C ALA A 467 19.07 9.19 6.58
N ALA A 468 18.93 9.47 7.88
CA ALA A 468 19.93 10.24 8.62
C ALA A 468 21.30 9.55 8.63
N LYS A 469 21.33 8.23 8.89
CA LYS A 469 22.57 7.45 8.92
C LYS A 469 23.18 7.27 7.53
N LEU A 470 22.35 7.06 6.47
CA LEU A 470 22.84 7.00 5.09
C LEU A 470 23.50 8.32 4.66
N LEU A 471 22.83 9.46 4.89
CA LEU A 471 23.33 10.79 4.54
C LEU A 471 24.55 11.19 5.37
N TRP A 472 24.64 10.71 6.62
CA TRP A 472 25.82 10.92 7.45
C TRP A 472 27.01 10.10 6.94
N ALA A 473 26.79 8.87 6.47
CA ALA A 473 27.85 7.94 6.12
C ALA A 473 28.37 8.10 4.68
N PHE A 474 27.49 8.45 3.72
CA PHE A 474 27.81 8.32 2.30
C PHE A 474 27.47 9.58 1.49
N ASP A 475 28.25 9.79 0.42
CA ASP A 475 27.81 10.47 -0.79
C ASP A 475 27.15 9.45 -1.69
N ILE A 476 25.87 9.65 -2.02
CA ILE A 476 25.07 8.77 -2.84
C ILE A 476 25.08 9.33 -4.26
N LEU A 477 25.67 8.61 -5.19
CA LEU A 477 25.95 9.10 -6.54
C LEU A 477 25.32 8.17 -7.59
N PRO A 478 24.99 8.67 -8.80
CA PRO A 478 24.64 7.80 -9.91
C PRO A 478 25.77 6.82 -10.22
N GLY A 479 25.42 5.58 -10.57
CA GLY A 479 26.40 4.60 -10.99
C GLY A 479 27.15 5.03 -12.25
N LEU A 480 28.26 4.40 -12.54
CA LEU A 480 29.04 4.67 -13.74
C LEU A 480 28.67 3.67 -14.87
N ASP A 481 28.58 4.16 -16.07
CA ASP A 481 28.48 3.35 -17.27
C ASP A 481 29.83 2.67 -17.51
N PRO A 482 29.90 1.33 -17.53
CA PRO A 482 31.17 0.61 -17.71
C PRO A 482 31.89 0.92 -19.03
N ALA A 483 31.15 1.28 -20.08
CA ALA A 483 31.72 1.56 -21.40
C ALA A 483 32.31 2.95 -21.53
N THR A 484 31.69 3.94 -20.84
CA THR A 484 32.06 5.36 -21.00
C THR A 484 32.71 5.96 -19.76
N GLY A 485 32.63 5.30 -18.59
CA GLY A 485 33.06 5.81 -17.29
C GLY A 485 32.26 7.04 -16.81
N LYS A 486 31.20 7.43 -17.50
CA LYS A 486 30.35 8.57 -17.15
C LYS A 486 29.20 8.15 -16.22
N PRO A 487 28.68 9.07 -15.40
CA PRO A 487 27.48 8.80 -14.59
C PRO A 487 26.31 8.38 -15.49
N VAL A 488 25.62 7.31 -15.10
CA VAL A 488 24.39 6.89 -15.80
C VAL A 488 23.28 7.91 -15.54
N LYS A 489 22.46 8.15 -16.56
CA LYS A 489 21.25 8.96 -16.38
C LYS A 489 20.22 8.13 -15.63
N LEU A 490 19.88 8.58 -14.44
CA LEU A 490 18.81 7.97 -13.65
C LEU A 490 17.44 8.43 -14.19
N ASP A 491 16.48 7.51 -14.25
CA ASP A 491 15.13 7.78 -14.71
C ASP A 491 14.19 7.86 -13.49
N PRO A 492 13.62 9.04 -13.20
CA PRO A 492 12.71 9.23 -12.07
C PRO A 492 11.34 8.59 -12.26
N ASP A 493 11.02 8.10 -13.45
CA ASP A 493 9.73 7.49 -13.78
C ASP A 493 9.80 5.97 -14.00
N ASN A 494 10.99 5.38 -13.94
CA ASN A 494 11.16 3.94 -14.09
C ASN A 494 10.84 3.21 -12.77
N TYR A 495 9.56 2.89 -12.59
CA TYR A 495 9.01 2.22 -11.41
C TYR A 495 8.34 0.90 -11.79
N ILE A 496 8.44 -0.09 -10.90
CA ILE A 496 7.62 -1.30 -10.96
C ILE A 496 6.24 -0.90 -10.45
N GLU A 497 5.24 -1.02 -11.33
CA GLU A 497 3.86 -0.70 -11.01
C GLU A 497 3.15 -1.95 -10.44
N GLY A 498 2.27 -1.74 -9.48
CA GLY A 498 1.48 -2.76 -8.81
C GLY A 498 0.61 -2.11 -7.73
N LEU A 499 0.18 -2.86 -6.74
CA LEU A 499 -0.48 -2.32 -5.54
C LEU A 499 0.47 -1.39 -4.77
N LEU A 500 1.73 -1.79 -4.70
CA LEU A 500 2.84 -0.99 -4.18
C LEU A 500 3.80 -0.66 -5.32
N HIS A 501 4.35 0.54 -5.28
CA HIS A 501 5.28 1.05 -6.27
C HIS A 501 6.67 1.21 -5.66
N GLY A 502 7.67 0.70 -6.34
CA GLY A 502 9.08 0.89 -6.02
C GLY A 502 9.88 1.19 -7.27
N PRO A 503 11.02 1.90 -7.19
CA PRO A 503 11.85 2.13 -8.36
C PRO A 503 12.35 0.81 -8.91
N ALA A 504 12.31 0.64 -10.24
CA ALA A 504 12.96 -0.47 -10.90
C ALA A 504 14.48 -0.44 -10.60
N PRO A 505 15.19 -1.57 -10.66
CA PRO A 505 16.62 -1.60 -10.38
C PRO A 505 17.41 -0.54 -11.16
N PHE A 506 18.19 0.26 -10.45
CA PHE A 506 19.04 1.31 -11.00
C PHE A 506 20.47 1.19 -10.44
N LYS A 507 21.44 1.82 -11.11
CA LYS A 507 22.84 1.80 -10.68
C LYS A 507 23.15 3.01 -9.82
N CYS A 508 23.70 2.76 -8.63
CA CYS A 508 24.08 3.78 -7.67
C CYS A 508 25.42 3.45 -7.01
N VAL A 509 26.14 4.45 -6.56
CA VAL A 509 27.41 4.33 -5.82
C VAL A 509 27.22 4.95 -4.43
N PHE A 510 27.59 4.21 -3.40
CA PHE A 510 27.68 4.68 -2.02
C PHE A 510 29.15 4.92 -1.68
N LYS A 511 29.58 6.17 -1.78
CA LYS A 511 30.95 6.56 -1.47
C LYS A 511 31.04 7.00 -0.01
N PRO A 512 31.79 6.33 0.87
CA PRO A 512 31.99 6.80 2.24
C PRO A 512 32.54 8.22 2.26
N ARG A 513 31.99 9.08 3.13
CA ARG A 513 32.37 10.50 3.20
C ARG A 513 33.80 10.70 3.71
N SER A 514 34.25 9.88 4.64
CA SER A 514 35.65 9.85 5.10
C SER A 514 35.98 8.55 5.83
N GLN A 515 37.27 8.33 6.10
CA GLN A 515 37.73 7.21 6.91
C GLN A 515 37.16 7.26 8.34
N ALA A 516 37.05 8.45 8.94
CA ALA A 516 36.46 8.59 10.27
C ALA A 516 35.03 8.09 10.37
N HIS A 517 34.19 8.26 9.31
CA HIS A 517 32.85 7.68 9.28
C HIS A 517 32.90 6.16 9.22
N ILE A 518 33.81 5.56 8.44
CA ILE A 518 34.01 4.11 8.38
C ILE A 518 34.43 3.57 9.75
N ASP A 519 35.34 4.25 10.45
CA ASP A 519 35.86 3.84 11.76
C ASP A 519 34.73 3.81 12.81
N VAL A 520 33.85 4.81 12.80
CA VAL A 520 32.66 4.83 13.69
C VAL A 520 31.71 3.69 13.36
N ILE A 521 31.40 3.45 12.08
CA ILE A 521 30.52 2.34 11.66
C ILE A 521 31.10 1.01 12.13
N THR A 522 32.41 0.78 11.93
CA THR A 522 33.11 -0.43 12.34
C THR A 522 33.07 -0.63 13.85
N ARG A 523 33.29 0.43 14.64
CA ARG A 523 33.21 0.40 16.09
C ARG A 523 31.80 0.01 16.58
N GLU A 524 30.76 0.63 16.03
CA GLU A 524 29.37 0.41 16.42
C GLU A 524 28.85 -0.97 15.95
N LEU A 525 29.41 -1.50 14.85
CA LEU A 525 29.01 -2.80 14.29
C LEU A 525 29.16 -3.95 15.26
N ALA A 526 30.21 -3.98 16.07
CA ALA A 526 30.43 -5.03 17.05
C ALA A 526 29.31 -5.07 18.10
N SER A 527 28.90 -3.89 18.58
CA SER A 527 27.80 -3.75 19.52
C SER A 527 26.45 -4.12 18.88
N ALA A 528 26.22 -3.68 17.62
CA ALA A 528 25.02 -4.02 16.87
C ALA A 528 24.88 -5.53 16.66
N ARG A 529 25.94 -6.22 16.24
CA ARG A 529 25.95 -7.69 16.07
C ARG A 529 25.70 -8.40 17.38
N LYS A 530 26.34 -7.97 18.48
CA LYS A 530 26.07 -8.54 19.81
C LYS A 530 24.61 -8.40 20.24
N PHE A 531 24.00 -7.24 19.96
CA PHE A 531 22.58 -7.00 20.23
C PHE A 531 21.66 -7.89 19.38
N LEU A 532 22.01 -8.11 18.12
CA LEU A 532 21.21 -8.86 17.16
C LEU A 532 21.42 -10.40 17.26
N ALA A 533 22.54 -10.86 17.83
CA ALA A 533 22.87 -12.29 17.93
C ALA A 533 21.76 -13.19 18.52
N PRO A 534 20.97 -12.74 19.52
CA PRO A 534 19.86 -13.57 20.00
C PRO A 534 18.75 -13.85 18.98
N TYR A 535 18.72 -13.14 17.87
CA TYR A 535 17.70 -13.31 16.82
C TYR A 535 18.17 -14.13 15.61
N GLU A 536 19.43 -14.57 15.59
CA GLU A 536 20.06 -15.38 14.52
C GLU A 536 19.63 -16.85 14.52
#